data_99f05e270f8748299713d9485ec348c4
#
_entry.id   99f05e270f8748299713d9485ec348c4
#
_cell.length_a   1.000
_cell.length_b   1.000
_cell.length_c   1.000
_cell.angle_alpha   90.00
_cell.angle_beta   90.00
_cell.angle_gamma   90.00
#
_symmetry.space_group_name_H-M   'P 1'
#
loop_
_entity.id
_entity.type
_entity.pdbx_description
1 polymer ?
#
loop_
_entity_poly.entity_id
_entity_poly.type
_entity_poly.pdbx_seq_one_letter_code
_entity_poly.pdbx_strand_id
1 'polypeptide(L)'
;MIGYVRGIVTHLFKESCYVDVHGVGYRVYVPTTTRQQLIEGHEATLFTYLNVREDAMQLYGFWTEEEYELFILLISVSGIGPKVGLGILSGMTPEAFKLAVINGQVQQLTKLPGIGKKSAERLVLELKDKLAKMTDRKSVV
;
A
#
# COMPACT_ATOMS: atom_id res chain seq x y z
N MET A 1 12.24 12.62 4.30
CA MET A 1 11.23 11.59 4.01
C MET A 1 10.99 10.76 5.26
N ILE A 2 9.73 10.37 5.48
CA ILE A 2 9.37 9.63 6.70
C ILE A 2 9.30 8.14 6.34
N GLY A 3 10.24 7.35 6.87
CA GLY A 3 10.33 5.92 6.56
C GLY A 3 9.38 5.06 7.36
N TYR A 4 9.17 5.38 8.62
CA TYR A 4 8.18 4.71 9.47
C TYR A 4 7.79 5.62 10.62
N VAL A 5 6.65 5.32 11.23
CA VAL A 5 6.23 5.95 12.48
C VAL A 5 5.92 4.86 13.49
N ARG A 6 6.35 5.08 14.73
CA ARG A 6 6.07 4.17 15.85
C ARG A 6 5.47 4.98 16.99
N GLY A 7 4.31 4.59 17.43
CA GLY A 7 3.65 5.29 18.52
C GLY A 7 2.35 4.60 18.88
N ILE A 8 1.56 5.30 19.70
CA ILE A 8 0.28 4.79 20.17
C ILE A 8 -0.81 5.19 19.19
N VAL A 9 -1.62 4.24 18.77
CA VAL A 9 -2.80 4.50 17.94
C VAL A 9 -3.87 5.09 18.83
N THR A 10 -4.17 6.38 18.67
CA THR A 10 -5.13 7.06 19.52
C THR A 10 -6.54 7.10 18.93
N HIS A 11 -6.65 7.13 17.61
CA HIS A 11 -7.94 7.22 16.92
C HIS A 11 -7.92 6.34 15.68
N LEU A 12 -9.02 5.65 15.44
CA LEU A 12 -9.23 4.83 14.25
C LEU A 12 -10.39 5.41 13.44
N PHE A 13 -10.13 5.67 12.16
CA PHE A 13 -11.15 6.10 11.20
C PHE A 13 -11.31 5.01 10.14
N LYS A 14 -12.20 5.20 9.19
CA LYS A 14 -12.46 4.19 8.17
C LYS A 14 -11.22 3.87 7.33
N GLU A 15 -10.48 4.90 6.92
CA GLU A 15 -9.33 4.74 6.01
C GLU A 15 -8.04 5.32 6.58
N SER A 16 -8.04 5.74 7.83
CA SER A 16 -6.88 6.36 8.46
C SER A 16 -6.89 6.16 9.96
N CYS A 17 -5.80 6.54 10.59
CA CYS A 17 -5.66 6.53 12.04
C CYS A 17 -4.80 7.70 12.48
N TYR A 18 -4.83 8.00 13.78
CA TYR A 18 -3.83 8.88 14.39
C TYR A 18 -2.83 8.03 15.13
N VAL A 19 -1.55 8.27 14.88
CA VAL A 19 -0.45 7.67 15.63
C VAL A 19 0.21 8.79 16.41
N ASP A 20 0.17 8.69 17.74
CA ASP A 20 0.77 9.66 18.63
C ASP A 20 2.23 9.26 18.89
N VAL A 21 3.14 10.11 18.43
CA VAL A 21 4.57 9.93 18.63
C VAL A 21 5.07 11.09 19.51
N HIS A 22 5.19 10.82 20.80
CA HIS A 22 5.64 11.82 21.78
C HIS A 22 4.88 13.13 21.72
N GLY A 23 3.55 13.06 21.58
CA GLY A 23 2.70 14.22 21.59
C GLY A 23 2.38 14.80 20.22
N VAL A 24 2.97 14.26 19.14
CA VAL A 24 2.62 14.65 17.78
C VAL A 24 1.72 13.58 17.20
N GLY A 25 0.50 13.96 16.79
CA GLY A 25 -0.45 13.04 16.19
C GLY A 25 -0.32 13.04 14.67
N TYR A 26 0.22 11.98 14.11
CA TYR A 26 0.31 11.81 12.66
C TYR A 26 -0.96 11.15 12.15
N ARG A 27 -1.61 11.78 11.16
CA ARG A 27 -2.68 11.10 10.44
C ARG A 27 -2.07 10.22 9.36
N VAL A 28 -2.35 8.92 9.42
CA VAL A 28 -1.80 7.95 8.48
C VAL A 28 -2.95 7.27 7.77
N TYR A 29 -2.97 7.35 6.45
CA TYR A 29 -3.94 6.62 5.62
C TYR A 29 -3.45 5.20 5.43
N VAL A 30 -4.32 4.24 5.61
CA VAL A 30 -3.95 2.82 5.64
C VAL A 30 -4.91 1.98 4.81
N PRO A 31 -4.41 0.89 4.20
CA PRO A 31 -5.32 -0.07 3.56
C PRO A 31 -6.12 -0.83 4.61
N THR A 32 -7.21 -1.45 4.18
CA THR A 32 -8.10 -2.20 5.07
C THR A 32 -7.35 -3.28 5.84
N THR A 33 -6.41 -3.96 5.21
CA THR A 33 -5.61 -5.02 5.85
C THR A 33 -4.82 -4.49 7.02
N THR A 34 -4.18 -3.33 6.87
CA THR A 34 -3.46 -2.67 7.96
C THR A 34 -4.44 -2.19 9.03
N ARG A 35 -5.54 -1.57 8.62
CA ARG A 35 -6.56 -1.05 9.53
C ARG A 35 -7.08 -2.15 10.48
N GLN A 36 -7.23 -3.37 9.98
CA GLN A 36 -7.69 -4.51 10.77
C GLN A 36 -6.70 -4.94 11.86
N GLN A 37 -5.42 -4.63 11.70
CA GLN A 37 -4.39 -4.93 12.68
C GLN A 37 -4.27 -3.88 13.77
N LEU A 38 -4.80 -2.68 13.57
CA LEU A 38 -4.65 -1.58 14.49
C LEU A 38 -5.68 -1.64 15.63
N ILE A 39 -5.22 -1.38 16.85
CA ILE A 39 -6.06 -1.38 18.05
C ILE A 39 -5.83 -0.06 18.78
N GLU A 40 -6.91 0.69 19.06
CA GLU A 40 -6.80 1.94 19.82
C GLU A 40 -6.15 1.70 21.17
N GLY A 41 -5.23 2.59 21.53
CA GLY A 41 -4.51 2.52 22.78
C GLY A 41 -3.26 1.65 22.74
N HIS A 42 -3.02 0.93 21.64
CA HIS A 42 -1.86 0.05 21.51
C HIS A 42 -0.79 0.68 20.64
N GLU A 43 0.44 0.29 20.89
CA GLU A 43 1.57 0.70 20.07
C GLU A 43 1.54 0.00 18.72
N ALA A 44 1.90 0.74 17.67
CA ALA A 44 2.04 0.20 16.32
C ALA A 44 3.21 0.86 15.62
N THR A 45 3.83 0.11 14.72
CA THR A 45 4.83 0.63 13.80
C THR A 45 4.26 0.48 12.39
N LEU A 46 4.21 1.60 11.67
CA LEU A 46 3.73 1.61 10.30
C LEU A 46 4.85 2.08 9.38
N PHE A 47 5.09 1.33 8.30
CA PHE A 47 6.03 1.72 7.26
C PHE A 47 5.33 2.73 6.37
N THR A 48 5.95 3.88 6.14
CA THR A 48 5.22 5.02 5.61
C THR A 48 5.79 5.54 4.30
N TYR A 49 4.89 6.12 3.51
CA TYR A 49 5.20 6.87 2.31
C TYR A 49 4.57 8.26 2.44
N LEU A 50 5.40 9.29 2.32
CA LEU A 50 4.92 10.68 2.38
C LEU A 50 4.70 11.18 0.96
N ASN A 51 3.44 11.50 0.65
CA ASN A 51 3.06 12.08 -0.63
C ASN A 51 2.94 13.59 -0.47
N VAL A 52 3.88 14.32 -1.07
CA VAL A 52 3.90 15.78 -1.00
C VAL A 52 3.40 16.33 -2.34
N ARG A 53 2.33 17.10 -2.26
CA ARG A 53 1.76 17.81 -3.40
C ARG A 53 1.80 19.31 -3.11
N GLU A 54 1.53 20.11 -4.12
CA GLU A 54 1.46 21.56 -3.97
C GLU A 54 0.42 21.98 -2.92
N ASP A 55 -0.70 21.29 -2.89
CA ASP A 55 -1.86 21.65 -2.04
C ASP A 55 -2.06 20.74 -0.82
N ALA A 56 -1.26 19.68 -0.66
CA ALA A 56 -1.47 18.73 0.42
C ALA A 56 -0.23 17.91 0.71
N MET A 57 -0.13 17.45 1.96
CA MET A 57 0.84 16.44 2.40
C MET A 57 0.05 15.31 3.02
N GLN A 58 0.24 14.09 2.51
CA GLN A 58 -0.48 12.91 3.00
C GLN A 58 0.50 11.80 3.32
N LEU A 59 0.31 11.18 4.48
CA LEU A 59 1.15 10.08 4.93
C LEU A 59 0.36 8.78 4.80
N TYR A 60 0.93 7.82 4.08
CA TYR A 60 0.35 6.49 3.88
C TYR A 60 1.16 5.47 4.67
N GLY A 61 0.50 4.53 5.32
CA GLY A 61 1.19 3.58 6.18
C GLY A 61 0.72 2.14 5.98
N PHE A 62 1.64 1.22 6.26
CA PHE A 62 1.46 -0.21 6.00
C PHE A 62 1.96 -1.01 7.18
N TRP A 63 1.25 -2.10 7.49
CA TRP A 63 1.59 -2.97 8.61
C TRP A 63 2.89 -3.75 8.38
N THR A 64 3.16 -4.14 7.13
CA THR A 64 4.35 -4.91 6.77
C THR A 64 5.19 -4.19 5.72
N GLU A 65 6.49 -4.47 5.70
CA GLU A 65 7.37 -3.97 4.65
C GLU A 65 6.98 -4.49 3.28
N GLU A 66 6.48 -5.72 3.20
CA GLU A 66 6.04 -6.32 1.94
C GLU A 66 4.90 -5.51 1.31
N GLU A 67 3.91 -5.13 2.11
CA GLU A 67 2.82 -4.29 1.62
C GLU A 67 3.32 -2.90 1.21
N TYR A 68 4.24 -2.34 1.99
CA TYR A 68 4.86 -1.06 1.68
C TYR A 68 5.59 -1.12 0.33
N GLU A 69 6.43 -2.14 0.12
CA GLU A 69 7.19 -2.29 -1.12
C GLU A 69 6.26 -2.47 -2.32
N LEU A 70 5.20 -3.25 -2.17
CA LEU A 70 4.20 -3.43 -3.21
C LEU A 70 3.51 -2.10 -3.53
N PHE A 71 3.15 -1.33 -2.51
CA PHE A 71 2.54 -0.02 -2.72
C PHE A 71 3.45 0.90 -3.54
N ILE A 72 4.74 0.94 -3.22
CA ILE A 72 5.71 1.76 -3.96
C ILE A 72 5.77 1.33 -5.44
N LEU A 73 5.75 0.03 -5.71
CA LEU A 73 5.70 -0.47 -7.08
C LEU A 73 4.41 -0.05 -7.79
N LEU A 74 3.27 -0.17 -7.10
CA LEU A 74 1.98 0.19 -7.68
C LEU A 74 1.92 1.65 -8.12
N ILE A 75 2.37 2.56 -7.26
CA ILE A 75 2.31 3.99 -7.59
C ILE A 75 3.37 4.41 -8.62
N SER A 76 4.33 3.52 -8.93
CA SER A 76 5.28 3.77 -10.03
C SER A 76 4.64 3.57 -11.39
N VAL A 77 3.50 2.90 -11.45
CA VAL A 77 2.76 2.67 -12.70
C VAL A 77 1.96 3.91 -13.05
N SER A 78 2.10 4.38 -14.28
CA SER A 78 1.37 5.57 -14.76
C SER A 78 -0.14 5.35 -14.64
N GLY A 79 -0.83 6.31 -14.03
CA GLY A 79 -2.27 6.23 -13.81
C GLY A 79 -2.66 5.61 -12.47
N ILE A 80 -1.71 5.07 -11.70
CA ILE A 80 -1.98 4.51 -10.38
C ILE A 80 -1.45 5.48 -9.32
N GLY A 81 -2.36 6.20 -8.68
CA GLY A 81 -2.01 7.09 -7.57
C GLY A 81 -2.10 6.38 -6.22
N PRO A 82 -1.72 7.07 -5.13
CA PRO A 82 -1.76 6.48 -3.80
C PRO A 82 -3.13 5.94 -3.38
N LYS A 83 -4.20 6.64 -3.71
CA LYS A 83 -5.55 6.22 -3.33
C LYS A 83 -5.95 4.91 -4.01
N VAL A 84 -5.65 4.79 -5.30
CA VAL A 84 -5.89 3.56 -6.05
C VAL A 84 -5.00 2.44 -5.53
N GLY A 85 -3.74 2.75 -5.22
CA GLY A 85 -2.81 1.79 -4.61
C GLY A 85 -3.34 1.21 -3.30
N LEU A 86 -3.89 2.04 -2.42
CA LEU A 86 -4.52 1.56 -1.19
C LEU A 86 -5.71 0.65 -1.49
N GLY A 87 -6.51 1.00 -2.49
CA GLY A 87 -7.65 0.20 -2.90
C GLY A 87 -7.23 -1.20 -3.35
N ILE A 88 -6.15 -1.30 -4.11
CA ILE A 88 -5.61 -2.58 -4.55
C ILE A 88 -5.18 -3.43 -3.37
N LEU A 89 -4.41 -2.84 -2.44
CA LEU A 89 -3.95 -3.56 -1.25
C LEU A 89 -5.09 -3.94 -0.30
N SER A 90 -6.20 -3.21 -0.35
CA SER A 90 -7.39 -3.54 0.44
C SER A 90 -8.21 -4.66 -0.20
N GLY A 91 -8.08 -4.87 -1.50
CA GLY A 91 -8.89 -5.85 -2.23
C GLY A 91 -8.21 -7.18 -2.52
N MET A 92 -6.89 -7.24 -2.41
CA MET A 92 -6.11 -8.46 -2.66
C MET A 92 -4.95 -8.55 -1.68
N THR A 93 -4.58 -9.79 -1.32
CA THR A 93 -3.31 -10.01 -0.60
C THR A 93 -2.15 -9.74 -1.56
N PRO A 94 -0.95 -9.40 -1.05
CA PRO A 94 0.22 -9.24 -1.91
C PRO A 94 0.51 -10.47 -2.77
N GLU A 95 0.37 -11.67 -2.21
CA GLU A 95 0.59 -12.92 -2.93
C GLU A 95 -0.40 -13.11 -4.07
N ALA A 96 -1.69 -12.86 -3.80
CA ALA A 96 -2.74 -12.99 -4.81
C ALA A 96 -2.53 -11.98 -5.95
N PHE A 97 -2.15 -10.74 -5.60
CA PHE A 97 -1.87 -9.71 -6.58
C PHE A 97 -0.68 -10.09 -7.47
N LYS A 98 0.42 -10.54 -6.87
CA LYS A 98 1.61 -10.96 -7.62
C LYS A 98 1.29 -12.07 -8.59
N LEU A 99 0.54 -13.09 -8.14
CA LEU A 99 0.14 -14.21 -9.01
C LEU A 99 -0.74 -13.74 -10.16
N ALA A 100 -1.69 -12.85 -9.89
CA ALA A 100 -2.57 -12.32 -10.93
C ALA A 100 -1.77 -11.57 -12.00
N VAL A 101 -0.78 -10.78 -11.60
CA VAL A 101 0.07 -10.04 -12.54
C VAL A 101 0.97 -11.01 -13.32
N ILE A 102 1.64 -11.93 -12.65
CA ILE A 102 2.56 -12.87 -13.29
C ILE A 102 1.82 -13.75 -14.30
N ASN A 103 0.60 -14.17 -13.96
CA ASN A 103 -0.21 -15.01 -14.83
C ASN A 103 -1.04 -14.23 -15.86
N GLY A 104 -0.92 -12.90 -15.87
CA GLY A 104 -1.63 -12.05 -16.83
C GLY A 104 -3.15 -12.07 -16.67
N GLN A 105 -3.65 -12.26 -15.45
CA GLN A 105 -5.08 -12.36 -15.17
C GLN A 105 -5.75 -10.98 -15.11
N VAL A 106 -5.85 -10.34 -16.26
CA VAL A 106 -6.41 -8.98 -16.40
C VAL A 106 -7.81 -8.88 -15.81
N GLN A 107 -8.67 -9.89 -16.06
CA GLN A 107 -10.05 -9.86 -15.58
C GLN A 107 -10.14 -9.82 -14.05
N GLN A 108 -9.26 -10.51 -13.34
CA GLN A 108 -9.23 -10.46 -11.89
C GLN A 108 -8.83 -9.08 -11.39
N LEU A 109 -7.88 -8.45 -12.05
CA LEU A 109 -7.41 -7.11 -11.68
C LEU A 109 -8.49 -6.06 -11.90
N THR A 110 -9.32 -6.21 -12.93
CA THR A 110 -10.41 -5.25 -13.20
C THR A 110 -11.52 -5.28 -12.15
N LYS A 111 -11.57 -6.30 -11.31
CA LYS A 111 -12.50 -6.35 -10.18
C LYS A 111 -12.11 -5.40 -9.05
N LEU A 112 -10.88 -4.94 -9.03
CA LEU A 112 -10.40 -3.99 -8.03
C LEU A 112 -10.97 -2.59 -8.28
N PRO A 113 -11.37 -1.87 -7.22
CA PRO A 113 -11.91 -0.51 -7.39
C PRO A 113 -10.91 0.41 -8.06
N GLY A 114 -11.39 1.18 -9.05
CA GLY A 114 -10.56 2.13 -9.76
C GLY A 114 -9.68 1.53 -10.85
N ILE A 115 -9.74 0.22 -11.07
CA ILE A 115 -8.93 -0.47 -12.08
C ILE A 115 -9.82 -0.88 -13.25
N GLY A 116 -9.65 -0.20 -14.38
CA GLY A 116 -10.27 -0.58 -15.64
C GLY A 116 -9.37 -1.52 -16.43
N LYS A 117 -9.85 -1.92 -17.62
CA LYS A 117 -9.11 -2.85 -18.48
C LYS A 117 -7.72 -2.32 -18.85
N LYS A 118 -7.63 -1.03 -19.23
CA LYS A 118 -6.36 -0.42 -19.63
C LYS A 118 -5.38 -0.37 -18.46
N SER A 119 -5.86 0.00 -17.27
CA SER A 119 -5.02 0.03 -16.07
C SER A 119 -4.53 -1.36 -15.70
N ALA A 120 -5.41 -2.38 -15.80
CA ALA A 120 -5.03 -3.76 -15.51
C ALA A 120 -3.97 -4.26 -16.50
N GLU A 121 -4.15 -3.99 -17.78
CA GLU A 121 -3.17 -4.37 -18.80
C GLU A 121 -1.81 -3.69 -18.55
N ARG A 122 -1.85 -2.41 -18.15
CA ARG A 122 -0.63 -1.66 -17.84
C ARG A 122 0.06 -2.21 -16.60
N LEU A 123 -0.70 -2.57 -15.56
CA LEU A 123 -0.13 -3.22 -14.37
C LEU A 123 0.61 -4.50 -14.75
N VAL A 124 0.00 -5.34 -15.56
CA VAL A 124 0.64 -6.58 -16.01
C VAL A 124 1.90 -6.27 -16.80
N LEU A 125 1.82 -5.35 -17.76
CA LEU A 125 2.95 -5.01 -18.63
C LEU A 125 4.13 -4.46 -17.84
N GLU A 126 3.88 -3.51 -16.92
CA GLU A 126 4.96 -2.81 -16.24
C GLU A 126 5.48 -3.55 -15.00
N LEU A 127 4.65 -4.35 -14.34
CA LEU A 127 5.03 -4.97 -13.07
C LEU A 127 5.44 -6.42 -13.15
N LYS A 128 5.10 -7.13 -14.25
CA LYS A 128 5.40 -8.57 -14.36
C LYS A 128 6.86 -8.88 -14.09
N ASP A 129 7.77 -8.19 -14.75
CA ASP A 129 9.21 -8.41 -14.59
C ASP A 129 9.71 -7.92 -13.23
N LYS A 130 9.20 -6.78 -12.76
CA LYS A 130 9.60 -6.21 -11.47
C LYS A 130 9.22 -7.13 -10.31
N LEU A 131 8.03 -7.73 -10.37
CA LEU A 131 7.57 -8.66 -9.33
C LEU A 131 8.35 -9.97 -9.35
N ALA A 132 8.70 -10.47 -10.53
CA ALA A 132 9.54 -11.64 -10.66
C ALA A 132 10.92 -11.40 -10.03
N LYS A 133 11.52 -10.23 -10.27
CA LYS A 133 12.81 -9.86 -9.68
C LYS A 133 12.74 -9.72 -8.17
N MET A 134 11.66 -9.19 -7.61
CA MET A 134 11.47 -9.09 -6.18
C MET A 134 11.43 -10.46 -5.52
N THR A 135 10.70 -11.40 -6.13
CA THR A 135 10.62 -12.78 -5.62
C THR A 135 11.99 -13.42 -5.64
N ASP A 136 12.76 -13.24 -6.71
CA ASP A 136 14.12 -13.79 -6.83
C ASP A 136 15.06 -13.22 -5.77
N ARG A 137 15.00 -11.92 -5.48
CA ARG A 137 15.81 -11.30 -4.44
C ARG A 137 15.53 -11.91 -3.07
N LYS A 138 14.27 -12.15 -2.74
CA LYS A 138 13.91 -12.74 -1.45
C LYS A 138 14.34 -14.19 -1.34
N SER A 139 14.41 -14.90 -2.46
CA SER A 139 14.84 -16.31 -2.46
C SER A 139 16.35 -16.47 -2.37
N VAL A 140 17.14 -15.43 -2.64
CA VAL A 140 18.61 -15.47 -2.63
C VAL A 140 19.18 -15.20 -1.24
N VAL A 141 18.38 -14.71 -0.31
CA VAL A 141 18.81 -14.50 1.08
C VAL A 141 18.65 -15.78 1.91
#